data_f6306c18fc9e9c94cee587bc87bb7fe0
#
_entry.id   f6306c18fc9e9c94cee587bc87bb7fe0
#
_cell.length_a   1.000
_cell.length_b   1.000
_cell.length_c   1.000
_cell.angle_alpha   90.00
_cell.angle_beta   90.00
_cell.angle_gamma   90.00
#
_symmetry.space_group_name_H-M   'P 1'
#
loop_
_entity.id
_entity.type
_entity.pdbx_description
1 polymer ?
#
loop_
_entity_poly.entity_id
_entity_poly.type
_entity_poly.pdbx_seq_one_letter_code
_entity_poly.pdbx_strand_id
1 'polypeptide(L)'
;MLIIKVSSFFLFTFTAMERSKVFFTDFRTTAFGESMPAKLKRLARKAGIADIDMDGKFVAIKMHFGELGNVSYLRPNYAKAVVDLVKELGGKPFLTDCNTMYPGYRKNALEHLECAWENGFTPLSVGCPVIIADGLKGTDDVAVPVEGGEYTEEALIGRAVMDADVFISLTHFKGHEMTGFGGAIKNIGMGCGSRAGKKDQHSAGKASIDESKCRGCRRCERECANGGLVYDSAARKMHVDTKHCVGCGRCLGACNFDAIDFAQDQAVSVLNAKMAEYTKAVVDGRESFHISLIVDVSPYCDCHAENDAPILPDIGMFASKDPVALDQACADACLAAEPMPNSVLGDHLREEGFHNHHDHFKNANPESEWETQLIHGERIGLGTRCYELVLVK
;
A
#
# COMPACT_ATOMS: atom_id res chain seq x y z
N MET A 1 17.49 -68.25 8.49
CA MET A 1 16.23 -67.54 8.78
C MET A 1 16.58 -66.03 8.88
N LEU A 2 16.45 -65.31 7.76
CA LEU A 2 16.89 -63.93 7.63
C LEU A 2 15.68 -63.01 7.83
N ILE A 3 15.70 -62.20 8.90
CA ILE A 3 14.62 -61.26 9.20
C ILE A 3 14.98 -59.95 8.51
N ILE A 4 14.26 -59.60 7.42
CA ILE A 4 14.33 -58.31 6.74
C ILE A 4 13.43 -57.33 7.53
N LYS A 5 14.06 -56.33 8.15
CA LYS A 5 13.35 -55.15 8.72
C LYS A 5 12.85 -54.30 7.57
N VAL A 6 11.52 -54.17 7.47
CA VAL A 6 10.84 -53.21 6.58
C VAL A 6 10.94 -51.83 7.20
N SER A 7 11.60 -50.89 6.49
CA SER A 7 11.68 -49.47 6.85
C SER A 7 10.33 -48.84 6.73
N SER A 8 9.95 -48.08 7.77
CA SER A 8 8.76 -47.26 7.82
C SER A 8 8.83 -46.18 6.70
N PHE A 9 7.94 -46.29 5.72
CA PHE A 9 7.65 -45.24 4.79
C PHE A 9 6.97 -44.10 5.55
N PHE A 10 7.61 -42.93 5.65
CA PHE A 10 6.97 -41.70 6.02
C PHE A 10 5.99 -41.34 4.89
N LEU A 11 4.69 -41.54 5.12
CA LEU A 11 3.65 -40.92 4.33
C LEU A 11 3.70 -39.40 4.64
N PHE A 12 4.29 -38.63 3.75
CA PHE A 12 3.99 -37.20 3.67
C PHE A 12 2.53 -37.08 3.21
N THR A 13 1.63 -36.83 4.13
CA THR A 13 0.29 -36.33 3.80
C THR A 13 0.50 -34.94 3.21
N PHE A 14 0.36 -34.79 1.90
CA PHE A 14 0.12 -33.50 1.27
C PHE A 14 -1.22 -33.00 1.82
N THR A 15 -1.22 -32.21 2.88
CA THR A 15 -2.35 -31.34 3.20
C THR A 15 -2.58 -30.50 1.96
N ALA A 16 -3.75 -30.62 1.35
CA ALA A 16 -4.15 -29.74 0.24
C ALA A 16 -3.99 -28.30 0.74
N MET A 17 -3.13 -27.52 0.10
CA MET A 17 -2.98 -26.10 0.43
C MET A 17 -4.37 -25.46 0.34
N GLU A 18 -4.83 -24.89 1.42
CA GLU A 18 -6.13 -24.22 1.49
C GLU A 18 -6.07 -23.03 0.54
N ARG A 19 -7.01 -22.98 -0.44
CA ARG A 19 -7.05 -21.90 -1.44
C ARG A 19 -7.92 -20.77 -0.91
N SER A 20 -7.37 -19.56 -0.89
CA SER A 20 -8.15 -18.37 -0.59
C SER A 20 -9.09 -18.04 -1.75
N LYS A 21 -10.31 -17.60 -1.44
CA LYS A 21 -11.26 -17.16 -2.47
C LYS A 21 -11.01 -15.72 -2.86
N VAL A 22 -10.88 -15.49 -4.16
CA VAL A 22 -10.83 -14.16 -4.75
C VAL A 22 -12.04 -14.00 -5.67
N PHE A 23 -12.87 -13.02 -5.41
CA PHE A 23 -14.07 -12.73 -6.16
C PHE A 23 -13.77 -11.69 -7.22
N PHE A 24 -14.31 -11.87 -8.42
CA PHE A 24 -14.04 -11.02 -9.58
C PHE A 24 -15.32 -10.63 -10.31
N THR A 25 -15.40 -9.39 -10.76
CA THR A 25 -16.37 -8.91 -11.76
C THR A 25 -15.67 -7.94 -12.72
N ASP A 26 -15.96 -8.05 -14.01
CA ASP A 26 -15.41 -7.15 -15.03
C ASP A 26 -16.07 -5.76 -15.03
N PHE A 27 -15.58 -4.82 -15.87
CA PHE A 27 -16.19 -3.50 -16.09
C PHE A 27 -17.26 -3.51 -17.21
N ARG A 28 -17.67 -4.68 -17.71
CA ARG A 28 -18.68 -4.77 -18.76
C ARG A 28 -20.08 -4.63 -18.18
N THR A 29 -20.92 -3.86 -18.87
CA THR A 29 -22.35 -3.76 -18.58
C THR A 29 -23.09 -3.50 -19.88
N THR A 30 -24.40 -3.74 -19.90
CA THR A 30 -25.26 -3.40 -21.03
C THR A 30 -25.97 -2.08 -20.83
N ALA A 31 -26.54 -1.49 -21.87
CA ALA A 31 -27.45 -0.35 -21.73
C ALA A 31 -28.59 -0.73 -20.76
N PHE A 32 -28.87 0.15 -19.79
CA PHE A 32 -29.82 -0.08 -18.69
C PHE A 32 -29.42 -1.20 -17.72
N GLY A 33 -28.17 -1.68 -17.80
CA GLY A 33 -27.62 -2.64 -16.84
C GLY A 33 -27.17 -1.97 -15.54
N GLU A 34 -26.54 -2.79 -14.67
CA GLU A 34 -26.05 -2.34 -13.36
C GLU A 34 -24.91 -1.32 -13.50
N SER A 35 -24.90 -0.27 -12.68
CA SER A 35 -23.83 0.70 -12.65
C SER A 35 -22.55 0.14 -12.02
N MET A 36 -21.36 0.68 -12.33
CA MET A 36 -20.10 0.22 -11.76
C MET A 36 -20.06 0.29 -10.21
N PRO A 37 -20.54 1.37 -9.56
CA PRO A 37 -20.67 1.39 -8.09
C PRO A 37 -21.58 0.30 -7.53
N ALA A 38 -22.67 -0.04 -8.23
CA ALA A 38 -23.58 -1.12 -7.82
C ALA A 38 -22.92 -2.50 -7.99
N LYS A 39 -22.20 -2.73 -9.10
CA LYS A 39 -21.39 -3.95 -9.30
C LYS A 39 -20.35 -4.11 -8.19
N LEU A 40 -19.68 -3.04 -7.78
CA LEU A 40 -18.70 -3.05 -6.69
C LEU A 40 -19.36 -3.48 -5.35
N LYS A 41 -20.50 -2.89 -5.01
CA LYS A 41 -21.25 -3.29 -3.80
C LYS A 41 -21.66 -4.78 -3.85
N ARG A 42 -22.14 -5.25 -5.00
CA ARG A 42 -22.53 -6.64 -5.19
C ARG A 42 -21.33 -7.58 -5.07
N LEU A 43 -20.19 -7.23 -5.69
CA LEU A 43 -18.94 -7.96 -5.56
C LEU A 43 -18.53 -8.09 -4.08
N ALA A 44 -18.45 -6.98 -3.36
CA ALA A 44 -18.04 -6.98 -1.96
C ALA A 44 -18.98 -7.82 -1.07
N ARG A 45 -20.32 -7.72 -1.29
CA ARG A 45 -21.29 -8.58 -0.58
C ARG A 45 -21.09 -10.06 -0.88
N LYS A 46 -20.86 -10.42 -2.14
CA LYS A 46 -20.59 -11.83 -2.53
C LYS A 46 -19.28 -12.34 -1.97
N ALA A 47 -18.28 -11.46 -1.82
CA ALA A 47 -16.98 -11.79 -1.23
C ALA A 47 -16.99 -11.85 0.31
N GLY A 48 -18.15 -11.60 0.95
CA GLY A 48 -18.31 -11.80 2.38
C GLY A 48 -18.05 -10.58 3.26
N ILE A 49 -18.08 -9.35 2.73
CA ILE A 49 -17.97 -8.12 3.55
C ILE A 49 -19.12 -8.01 4.56
N ALA A 50 -20.30 -8.55 4.22
CA ALA A 50 -21.46 -8.56 5.10
C ALA A 50 -21.37 -9.55 6.26
N ASP A 51 -20.40 -10.47 6.25
CA ASP A 51 -20.13 -11.40 7.34
C ASP A 51 -19.32 -10.75 8.47
N ILE A 52 -18.76 -9.56 8.22
CA ILE A 52 -18.03 -8.78 9.22
C ILE A 52 -19.03 -7.97 10.04
N ASP A 53 -19.00 -8.16 11.35
CA ASP A 53 -19.78 -7.34 12.28
C ASP A 53 -19.23 -5.91 12.31
N MET A 54 -19.98 -4.97 11.73
CA MET A 54 -19.61 -3.55 11.67
C MET A 54 -20.52 -2.65 12.50
N ASP A 55 -21.58 -3.21 13.12
CA ASP A 55 -22.59 -2.40 13.79
C ASP A 55 -21.99 -1.55 14.92
N GLY A 56 -22.15 -0.24 14.80
CA GLY A 56 -21.61 0.75 15.73
C GLY A 56 -20.10 0.96 15.72
N LYS A 57 -19.32 0.17 14.93
CA LYS A 57 -17.86 0.16 14.91
C LYS A 57 -17.26 1.19 13.99
N PHE A 58 -16.06 1.67 14.34
CA PHE A 58 -15.23 2.49 13.45
C PHE A 58 -14.60 1.64 12.35
N VAL A 59 -14.77 2.07 11.10
CA VAL A 59 -14.28 1.35 9.91
C VAL A 59 -13.32 2.23 9.15
N ALA A 60 -12.03 1.91 9.18
CA ALA A 60 -11.03 2.60 8.38
C ALA A 60 -11.06 2.08 6.94
N ILE A 61 -11.34 2.94 5.97
CA ILE A 61 -11.23 2.62 4.55
C ILE A 61 -9.94 3.26 4.04
N LYS A 62 -8.89 2.45 3.90
CA LYS A 62 -7.58 2.89 3.42
C LYS A 62 -7.56 2.94 1.90
N MET A 63 -7.22 4.09 1.37
CA MET A 63 -6.97 4.25 -0.05
C MET A 63 -5.91 5.33 -0.30
N HIS A 64 -5.44 5.43 -1.53
CA HIS A 64 -4.59 6.51 -1.99
C HIS A 64 -5.47 7.59 -2.64
N PHE A 65 -5.27 8.86 -2.25
CA PHE A 65 -6.07 9.98 -2.78
C PHE A 65 -5.53 10.57 -4.08
N GLY A 66 -4.40 10.05 -4.59
CA GLY A 66 -3.64 10.65 -5.69
C GLY A 66 -2.72 11.78 -5.19
N GLU A 67 -1.60 12.01 -5.87
CA GLU A 67 -0.81 13.24 -5.71
C GLU A 67 -1.48 14.36 -6.51
N LEU A 68 -1.27 15.62 -6.12
CA LEU A 68 -1.82 16.76 -6.86
C LEU A 68 -1.25 16.80 -8.28
N GLY A 69 -2.13 16.78 -9.28
CA GLY A 69 -1.78 16.71 -10.71
C GLY A 69 -1.94 15.30 -11.31
N ASN A 70 -1.92 14.25 -10.51
CA ASN A 70 -2.25 12.89 -10.97
C ASN A 70 -3.75 12.78 -11.26
N VAL A 71 -4.13 12.07 -12.32
CA VAL A 71 -5.54 11.84 -12.70
C VAL A 71 -5.89 10.37 -12.91
N SER A 72 -4.95 9.45 -12.68
CA SER A 72 -5.17 8.00 -12.79
C SER A 72 -5.62 7.32 -11.50
N TYR A 73 -5.65 8.03 -10.36
CA TYR A 73 -6.12 7.48 -9.09
C TYR A 73 -7.60 7.05 -9.14
N LEU A 74 -8.03 6.21 -8.20
CA LEU A 74 -9.42 5.75 -8.12
C LEU A 74 -10.40 6.91 -7.94
N ARG A 75 -11.44 6.92 -8.76
CA ARG A 75 -12.50 7.93 -8.72
C ARG A 75 -13.25 7.91 -7.38
N PRO A 76 -13.59 9.08 -6.79
CA PRO A 76 -14.33 9.16 -5.53
C PRO A 76 -15.64 8.36 -5.49
N ASN A 77 -16.26 8.11 -6.64
CA ASN A 77 -17.47 7.29 -6.78
C ASN A 77 -17.31 5.86 -6.27
N TYR A 78 -16.13 5.26 -6.45
CA TYR A 78 -15.84 3.92 -5.91
C TYR A 78 -15.70 3.97 -4.38
N ALA A 79 -15.02 4.98 -3.85
CA ALA A 79 -14.93 5.19 -2.41
C ALA A 79 -16.32 5.37 -1.79
N LYS A 80 -17.17 6.22 -2.42
CA LYS A 80 -18.56 6.41 -1.99
C LYS A 80 -19.35 5.11 -1.95
N ALA A 81 -19.19 4.24 -2.95
CA ALA A 81 -19.90 2.95 -2.96
C ALA A 81 -19.52 2.06 -1.77
N VAL A 82 -18.24 2.04 -1.39
CA VAL A 82 -17.76 1.28 -0.22
C VAL A 82 -18.24 1.95 1.08
N VAL A 83 -18.17 3.27 1.17
CA VAL A 83 -18.68 4.04 2.32
C VAL A 83 -20.17 3.77 2.55
N ASP A 84 -20.98 3.85 1.49
CA ASP A 84 -22.42 3.59 1.57
C ASP A 84 -22.69 2.14 2.03
N LEU A 85 -21.92 1.18 1.51
CA LEU A 85 -22.02 -0.23 1.91
C LEU A 85 -21.70 -0.44 3.39
N VAL A 86 -20.62 0.18 3.90
CA VAL A 86 -20.26 0.12 5.33
C VAL A 86 -21.37 0.71 6.20
N LYS A 87 -21.96 1.85 5.80
CA LYS A 87 -23.09 2.45 6.52
C LYS A 87 -24.35 1.57 6.49
N GLU A 88 -24.63 0.92 5.36
CA GLU A 88 -25.72 -0.06 5.24
C GLU A 88 -25.54 -1.25 6.20
N LEU A 89 -24.27 -1.58 6.56
CA LEU A 89 -23.91 -2.61 7.53
C LEU A 89 -23.78 -2.08 8.97
N GLY A 90 -24.19 -0.83 9.23
CA GLY A 90 -24.18 -0.23 10.58
C GLY A 90 -22.85 0.37 11.00
N GLY A 91 -21.80 0.31 10.18
CA GLY A 91 -20.47 0.82 10.48
C GLY A 91 -20.36 2.35 10.41
N LYS A 92 -19.34 2.90 11.06
CA LYS A 92 -18.95 4.31 11.08
C LYS A 92 -17.69 4.50 10.22
N PRO A 93 -17.81 4.65 8.88
CA PRO A 93 -16.66 4.72 8.00
C PRO A 93 -15.96 6.07 8.04
N PHE A 94 -14.64 6.05 7.81
CA PHE A 94 -13.84 7.18 7.40
C PHE A 94 -12.83 6.75 6.34
N LEU A 95 -12.53 7.64 5.39
CA LEU A 95 -11.42 7.43 4.46
C LEU A 95 -10.11 7.85 5.11
N THR A 96 -9.03 7.13 4.82
CA THR A 96 -7.74 7.41 5.43
C THR A 96 -6.55 7.09 4.53
N ASP A 97 -5.47 7.82 4.77
CA ASP A 97 -4.10 7.58 4.31
C ASP A 97 -3.13 8.14 5.35
N CYS A 98 -1.82 7.89 5.23
CA CYS A 98 -0.77 8.53 6.02
C CYS A 98 0.08 9.47 5.16
N ASN A 99 0.67 10.47 5.82
CA ASN A 99 1.53 11.46 5.17
C ASN A 99 2.74 10.82 4.47
N THR A 100 3.25 11.47 3.43
CA THR A 100 4.42 11.01 2.69
C THR A 100 5.72 11.30 3.43
N MET A 101 6.76 10.53 3.11
CA MET A 101 8.11 10.76 3.59
C MET A 101 8.78 11.94 2.88
N TYR A 102 8.60 12.03 1.57
CA TYR A 102 9.20 13.03 0.68
C TYR A 102 8.37 14.32 0.61
N PRO A 103 8.99 15.45 0.19
CA PRO A 103 8.26 16.69 -0.11
C PRO A 103 7.25 16.51 -1.23
N GLY A 104 6.07 17.10 -1.05
CA GLY A 104 4.93 17.06 -1.97
C GLY A 104 3.70 17.62 -1.28
N TYR A 105 2.54 17.49 -1.90
CA TYR A 105 1.29 17.98 -1.32
C TYR A 105 0.68 17.05 -0.25
N ARG A 106 1.33 15.96 0.09
CA ARG A 106 0.85 14.99 1.10
C ARG A 106 1.82 14.78 2.26
N LYS A 107 2.72 15.74 2.53
CA LYS A 107 3.75 15.63 3.58
C LYS A 107 3.28 15.98 4.99
N ASN A 108 2.14 16.66 5.12
CA ASN A 108 1.47 16.98 6.38
C ASN A 108 -0.04 16.94 6.18
N ALA A 109 -0.82 16.80 7.26
CA ALA A 109 -2.24 16.57 7.16
C ALA A 109 -3.03 17.71 6.51
N LEU A 110 -2.58 18.95 6.61
CA LEU A 110 -3.32 20.08 6.01
C LEU A 110 -3.22 20.01 4.49
N GLU A 111 -1.99 19.96 3.95
CA GLU A 111 -1.73 19.84 2.51
C GLU A 111 -2.29 18.51 1.97
N HIS A 112 -2.19 17.42 2.73
CA HIS A 112 -2.74 16.13 2.33
C HIS A 112 -4.26 16.13 2.21
N LEU A 113 -4.97 16.81 3.12
CA LEU A 113 -6.42 16.98 3.03
C LEU A 113 -6.79 17.90 1.86
N GLU A 114 -6.05 18.99 1.63
CA GLU A 114 -6.26 19.87 0.48
C GLU A 114 -6.09 19.09 -0.83
N CYS A 115 -5.00 18.31 -0.97
CA CYS A 115 -4.77 17.43 -2.10
C CYS A 115 -5.92 16.43 -2.31
N ALA A 116 -6.38 15.78 -1.23
CA ALA A 116 -7.53 14.87 -1.29
C ALA A 116 -8.81 15.59 -1.76
N TRP A 117 -9.05 16.83 -1.30
CA TRP A 117 -10.22 17.61 -1.69
C TRP A 117 -10.17 18.04 -3.16
N GLU A 118 -9.02 18.49 -3.64
CA GLU A 118 -8.83 18.84 -5.05
C GLU A 118 -9.02 17.63 -5.97
N ASN A 119 -8.63 16.44 -5.51
CA ASN A 119 -8.87 15.17 -6.19
C ASN A 119 -10.30 14.62 -5.97
N GLY A 120 -11.18 15.38 -5.34
CA GLY A 120 -12.60 15.09 -5.21
C GLY A 120 -13.00 14.25 -3.98
N PHE A 121 -12.08 13.95 -3.08
CA PHE A 121 -12.37 13.20 -1.84
C PHE A 121 -12.75 14.15 -0.70
N THR A 122 -13.97 14.66 -0.74
CA THR A 122 -14.54 15.51 0.33
C THR A 122 -15.61 14.75 1.10
N PRO A 123 -15.92 15.13 2.36
CA PRO A 123 -17.05 14.53 3.09
C PRO A 123 -18.37 14.59 2.33
N LEU A 124 -18.58 15.60 1.47
CA LEU A 124 -19.78 15.75 0.66
C LEU A 124 -19.80 14.76 -0.52
N SER A 125 -18.67 14.55 -1.20
CA SER A 125 -18.60 13.67 -2.37
C SER A 125 -18.58 12.19 -1.99
N VAL A 126 -17.82 11.82 -0.93
CA VAL A 126 -17.66 10.41 -0.52
C VAL A 126 -18.61 9.99 0.60
N GLY A 127 -19.22 10.94 1.30
CA GLY A 127 -20.24 10.65 2.31
C GLY A 127 -19.71 10.28 3.70
N CYS A 128 -18.42 10.45 3.99
CA CYS A 128 -17.82 10.22 5.31
C CYS A 128 -16.64 11.18 5.56
N PRO A 129 -16.18 11.34 6.82
CA PRO A 129 -14.94 12.07 7.10
C PRO A 129 -13.72 11.50 6.38
N VAL A 130 -12.74 12.38 6.10
CA VAL A 130 -11.39 12.01 5.66
C VAL A 130 -10.42 12.35 6.78
N ILE A 131 -9.64 11.37 7.25
CA ILE A 131 -8.73 11.50 8.38
C ILE A 131 -7.34 11.07 7.93
N ILE A 132 -6.32 11.92 8.14
CA ILE A 132 -4.94 11.54 7.92
C ILE A 132 -4.43 10.84 9.18
N ALA A 133 -4.14 9.54 9.05
CA ALA A 133 -4.05 8.63 10.18
C ALA A 133 -2.84 8.83 11.10
N ASP A 134 -1.76 9.42 10.59
CA ASP A 134 -0.52 9.70 11.32
C ASP A 134 -0.44 11.16 11.81
N GLY A 135 -1.56 11.86 11.86
CA GLY A 135 -1.70 13.19 12.45
C GLY A 135 -1.07 14.30 11.62
N LEU A 136 -1.01 15.50 12.22
CA LEU A 136 -0.64 16.74 11.53
C LEU A 136 0.72 16.65 10.80
N LYS A 137 1.70 16.00 11.41
CA LYS A 137 3.10 15.98 10.91
C LYS A 137 3.56 14.58 10.47
N GLY A 138 2.68 13.60 10.48
CA GLY A 138 3.05 12.21 10.21
C GLY A 138 3.83 11.54 11.34
N THR A 139 3.62 11.99 12.58
CA THR A 139 4.31 11.52 13.79
C THR A 139 3.38 10.91 14.84
N ASP A 140 2.06 10.89 14.58
CA ASP A 140 1.10 10.23 15.45
C ASP A 140 0.97 8.76 15.01
N ASP A 141 1.85 7.94 15.52
CA ASP A 141 1.95 6.53 15.21
C ASP A 141 1.91 5.65 16.47
N VAL A 142 1.71 4.37 16.23
CA VAL A 142 1.83 3.31 17.21
C VAL A 142 2.79 2.25 16.68
N ALA A 143 3.70 1.78 17.54
CA ALA A 143 4.56 0.65 17.24
C ALA A 143 3.75 -0.64 17.41
N VAL A 144 3.62 -1.41 16.34
CA VAL A 144 2.88 -2.66 16.28
C VAL A 144 3.88 -3.80 16.08
N PRO A 145 3.98 -4.78 16.99
CA PRO A 145 4.85 -5.93 16.81
C PRO A 145 4.50 -6.71 15.53
N VAL A 146 5.52 -7.18 14.82
CA VAL A 146 5.35 -8.01 13.63
C VAL A 146 5.73 -9.44 13.97
N GLU A 147 4.75 -10.25 14.32
CA GLU A 147 5.00 -11.66 14.65
C GLU A 147 5.51 -12.43 13.43
N GLY A 148 6.68 -13.00 13.54
CA GLY A 148 7.34 -13.72 12.44
C GLY A 148 7.98 -12.82 11.38
N GLY A 149 8.10 -11.51 11.63
CA GLY A 149 8.84 -10.58 10.77
C GLY A 149 10.34 -10.93 10.71
N GLU A 150 10.94 -10.78 9.53
CA GLU A 150 12.37 -11.04 9.32
C GLU A 150 13.19 -9.75 9.27
N TYR A 151 12.56 -8.64 8.88
CA TYR A 151 13.20 -7.35 8.65
C TYR A 151 12.66 -6.25 9.58
N THR A 152 11.49 -6.48 10.19
CA THR A 152 10.80 -5.50 11.02
C THR A 152 10.34 -6.17 12.31
N GLU A 153 10.84 -5.75 13.45
CA GLU A 153 10.35 -6.21 14.77
C GLU A 153 9.05 -5.49 15.14
N GLU A 154 8.99 -4.18 14.90
CA GLU A 154 7.83 -3.33 15.16
C GLU A 154 7.58 -2.39 13.97
N ALA A 155 6.37 -2.41 13.43
CA ALA A 155 5.93 -1.50 12.38
C ALA A 155 5.33 -0.21 12.98
N LEU A 156 5.74 0.95 12.48
CA LEU A 156 5.22 2.25 12.91
C LEU A 156 4.01 2.64 12.05
N ILE A 157 2.82 2.37 12.57
CA ILE A 157 1.54 2.53 11.85
C ILE A 157 0.81 3.78 12.33
N GLY A 158 0.20 4.54 11.40
CA GLY A 158 -0.61 5.70 11.73
C GLY A 158 -1.73 5.34 12.71
N ARG A 159 -1.84 6.10 13.81
CA ARG A 159 -2.68 5.77 14.96
C ARG A 159 -4.14 5.55 14.59
N ALA A 160 -4.75 6.44 13.79
CA ALA A 160 -6.17 6.32 13.45
C ALA A 160 -6.49 5.03 12.66
N VAL A 161 -5.51 4.45 11.95
CA VAL A 161 -5.67 3.12 11.33
C VAL A 161 -5.83 2.05 12.40
N MET A 162 -5.02 2.10 13.47
CA MET A 162 -5.01 1.09 14.51
C MET A 162 -6.14 1.28 15.54
N ASP A 163 -6.65 2.50 15.71
CA ASP A 163 -7.81 2.80 16.56
C ASP A 163 -9.15 2.34 15.95
N ALA A 164 -9.18 2.01 14.65
CA ALA A 164 -10.37 1.49 14.00
C ALA A 164 -10.61 0.01 14.34
N ASP A 165 -11.88 -0.38 14.53
CA ASP A 165 -12.28 -1.75 14.85
C ASP A 165 -12.17 -2.69 13.63
N VAL A 166 -12.50 -2.16 12.43
CA VAL A 166 -12.49 -2.89 11.16
C VAL A 166 -11.65 -2.13 10.14
N PHE A 167 -10.90 -2.88 9.34
CA PHE A 167 -10.04 -2.32 8.32
C PHE A 167 -10.47 -2.76 6.91
N ILE A 168 -10.62 -1.82 6.00
CA ILE A 168 -10.89 -2.08 4.58
C ILE A 168 -9.79 -1.43 3.74
N SER A 169 -9.14 -2.17 2.84
CA SER A 169 -8.32 -1.58 1.80
C SER A 169 -9.12 -1.43 0.51
N LEU A 170 -9.17 -0.22 -0.04
CA LEU A 170 -9.68 0.07 -1.36
C LEU A 170 -8.51 0.50 -2.24
N THR A 171 -8.11 -0.37 -3.15
CA THR A 171 -6.82 -0.29 -3.83
C THR A 171 -7.00 0.00 -5.32
N HIS A 172 -6.31 1.02 -5.81
CA HIS A 172 -5.97 1.16 -7.21
C HIS A 172 -4.80 0.23 -7.53
N PHE A 173 -5.04 -0.80 -8.34
CA PHE A 173 -3.98 -1.69 -8.78
C PHE A 173 -3.34 -1.12 -10.05
N LYS A 174 -2.06 -0.78 -10.00
CA LYS A 174 -1.32 -0.11 -11.08
C LYS A 174 0.15 -0.51 -11.08
N GLY A 175 0.88 -0.11 -12.13
CA GLY A 175 2.33 -0.25 -12.21
C GLY A 175 3.06 0.52 -11.09
N HIS A 176 4.33 0.21 -10.92
CA HIS A 176 5.21 0.88 -9.97
C HIS A 176 6.67 0.64 -10.33
N GLU A 177 7.45 1.70 -10.32
CA GLU A 177 8.84 1.74 -10.78
C GLU A 177 9.81 0.86 -9.98
N MET A 178 9.56 0.62 -8.68
CA MET A 178 10.40 -0.24 -7.84
C MET A 178 9.76 -1.59 -7.56
N THR A 179 8.48 -1.59 -7.20
CA THR A 179 7.78 -2.78 -6.71
C THR A 179 7.02 -3.53 -7.81
N GLY A 180 7.22 -3.17 -9.08
CA GLY A 180 6.55 -3.71 -10.26
C GLY A 180 5.09 -3.31 -10.35
N PHE A 181 4.32 -3.57 -9.30
CA PHE A 181 2.96 -3.06 -9.13
C PHE A 181 2.71 -2.53 -7.71
N GLY A 182 1.71 -1.68 -7.58
CA GLY A 182 1.14 -1.28 -6.31
C GLY A 182 -0.25 -1.89 -6.12
N GLY A 183 -0.34 -2.96 -5.34
CA GLY A 183 -1.57 -3.67 -4.98
C GLY A 183 -2.02 -3.40 -3.54
N ALA A 184 -2.80 -4.33 -2.97
CA ALA A 184 -3.30 -4.25 -1.59
C ALA A 184 -2.16 -4.23 -0.57
N ILE A 185 -1.14 -5.09 -0.73
CA ILE A 185 0.02 -5.14 0.16
C ILE A 185 0.72 -3.78 0.21
N LYS A 186 0.97 -3.15 -0.94
CA LYS A 186 1.59 -1.81 -0.97
C LYS A 186 0.65 -0.74 -0.40
N ASN A 187 -0.62 -0.76 -0.76
CA ASN A 187 -1.61 0.21 -0.26
C ASN A 187 -1.72 0.14 1.27
N ILE A 188 -1.63 -1.03 1.86
CA ILE A 188 -1.68 -1.24 3.31
C ILE A 188 -0.30 -0.95 3.93
N GLY A 189 0.71 -1.73 3.58
CA GLY A 189 2.01 -1.72 4.24
C GLY A 189 2.72 -0.37 4.14
N MET A 190 2.93 0.12 2.91
CA MET A 190 3.52 1.44 2.71
C MET A 190 2.54 2.55 3.10
N GLY A 191 1.26 2.41 2.73
CA GLY A 191 0.26 3.44 2.90
C GLY A 191 -0.10 3.73 4.36
N CYS A 192 -0.21 2.72 5.23
CA CYS A 192 -0.54 2.89 6.66
C CYS A 192 0.69 3.21 7.53
N GLY A 193 1.91 3.03 7.03
CA GLY A 193 3.12 3.45 7.74
C GLY A 193 3.13 4.97 7.97
N SER A 194 3.47 5.41 9.19
CA SER A 194 3.76 6.82 9.46
C SER A 194 4.95 7.31 8.64
N ARG A 195 5.31 8.60 8.70
CA ARG A 195 6.51 9.08 8.00
C ARG A 195 7.77 8.34 8.46
N ALA A 196 7.89 8.02 9.75
CA ALA A 196 8.97 7.19 10.27
C ALA A 196 8.88 5.74 9.80
N GLY A 197 7.68 5.16 9.73
CA GLY A 197 7.44 3.84 9.19
C GLY A 197 7.75 3.73 7.70
N LYS A 198 7.36 4.73 6.90
CA LYS A 198 7.75 4.79 5.48
C LYS A 198 9.28 4.86 5.32
N LYS A 199 9.96 5.67 6.17
CA LYS A 199 11.42 5.74 6.19
C LYS A 199 12.02 4.37 6.50
N ASP A 200 11.51 3.66 7.50
CA ASP A 200 12.02 2.33 7.85
C ASP A 200 11.94 1.35 6.66
N GLN A 201 10.85 1.41 5.89
CA GLN A 201 10.70 0.56 4.71
C GLN A 201 11.66 0.93 3.56
N HIS A 202 11.93 2.24 3.34
CA HIS A 202 12.73 2.73 2.21
C HIS A 202 14.23 2.85 2.50
N SER A 203 14.65 2.93 3.75
CA SER A 203 16.03 3.25 4.10
C SER A 203 16.50 2.53 5.36
N ALA A 204 17.67 1.92 5.26
CA ALA A 204 18.45 1.47 6.41
C ALA A 204 19.39 2.58 6.93
N GLY A 205 19.51 3.70 6.20
CA GLY A 205 20.46 4.76 6.42
C GLY A 205 20.11 5.71 7.57
N LYS A 206 21.05 6.62 7.84
CA LYS A 206 20.94 7.71 8.82
C LYS A 206 20.40 8.97 8.13
N ALA A 207 19.86 9.88 8.95
CA ALA A 207 19.41 11.18 8.45
C ALA A 207 20.54 11.96 7.79
N SER A 208 20.19 12.75 6.79
CA SER A 208 21.02 13.83 6.23
C SER A 208 20.32 15.17 6.40
N ILE A 209 21.05 16.27 6.36
CA ILE A 209 20.51 17.63 6.44
C ILE A 209 21.00 18.45 5.27
N ASP A 210 20.05 18.95 4.49
CA ASP A 210 20.28 19.96 3.47
C ASP A 210 20.44 21.34 4.16
N GLU A 211 21.67 21.81 4.26
CA GLU A 211 21.98 23.08 4.91
C GLU A 211 21.35 24.28 4.23
N SER A 212 21.10 24.21 2.92
CA SER A 212 20.46 25.31 2.16
C SER A 212 19.02 25.54 2.61
N LYS A 213 18.32 24.47 2.98
CA LYS A 213 16.94 24.49 3.47
C LYS A 213 16.85 24.64 5.00
N CYS A 214 17.88 24.20 5.72
CA CYS A 214 17.89 24.26 7.18
C CYS A 214 17.81 25.68 7.69
N ARG A 215 16.89 25.97 8.61
CA ARG A 215 16.71 27.29 9.27
C ARG A 215 17.27 27.34 10.70
N GLY A 216 17.90 26.27 11.18
CA GLY A 216 18.44 26.19 12.53
C GLY A 216 17.39 26.31 13.64
N CYS A 217 16.14 25.94 13.37
CA CYS A 217 15.02 26.10 14.31
C CYS A 217 15.02 25.09 15.47
N ARG A 218 15.88 24.08 15.43
CA ARG A 218 16.12 23.07 16.48
C ARG A 218 14.92 22.18 16.82
N ARG A 219 13.86 22.15 16.00
CA ARG A 219 12.70 21.28 16.24
C ARG A 219 13.07 19.80 16.18
N CYS A 220 13.87 19.41 15.18
CA CYS A 220 14.31 18.03 15.00
C CYS A 220 15.20 17.52 16.15
N GLU A 221 15.99 18.41 16.78
CA GLU A 221 16.79 18.07 17.96
C GLU A 221 15.90 17.68 19.15
N ARG A 222 14.77 18.37 19.34
CA ARG A 222 13.82 18.07 20.43
C ARG A 222 13.10 16.72 20.25
N GLU A 223 12.93 16.29 19.00
CA GLU A 223 12.32 14.98 18.69
C GLU A 223 13.34 13.84 18.69
N CYS A 224 14.63 14.15 18.82
CA CYS A 224 15.68 13.14 18.75
C CYS A 224 16.00 12.57 20.13
N ALA A 225 15.44 11.40 20.45
CA ALA A 225 15.67 10.73 21.74
C ALA A 225 17.15 10.30 21.94
N ASN A 226 17.92 10.16 20.85
CA ASN A 226 19.29 9.62 20.89
C ASN A 226 20.38 10.69 20.78
N GLY A 227 20.02 11.98 20.75
CA GLY A 227 20.99 13.07 20.60
C GLY A 227 21.74 13.10 19.27
N GLY A 228 21.19 12.43 18.24
CA GLY A 228 21.81 12.33 16.92
C GLY A 228 21.69 13.60 16.06
N LEU A 229 21.12 14.69 16.60
CA LEU A 229 20.98 15.97 15.91
C LEU A 229 21.58 17.09 16.75
N VAL A 230 22.60 17.73 16.23
CA VAL A 230 23.42 18.72 16.95
C VAL A 230 23.28 20.08 16.26
N TYR A 231 23.09 21.13 17.07
CA TYR A 231 23.04 22.51 16.60
C TYR A 231 24.43 23.14 16.54
N ASP A 232 24.84 23.57 15.35
CA ASP A 232 26.01 24.45 15.18
C ASP A 232 25.60 25.91 15.35
N SER A 233 26.06 26.53 16.42
CA SER A 233 25.76 27.92 16.74
C SER A 233 26.47 28.92 15.81
N ALA A 234 27.61 28.55 15.24
CA ALA A 234 28.38 29.41 14.33
C ALA A 234 27.73 29.45 12.94
N ALA A 235 27.40 28.28 12.40
CA ALA A 235 26.68 28.17 11.11
C ALA A 235 25.18 28.45 11.25
N ARG A 236 24.62 28.42 12.45
CA ARG A 236 23.18 28.50 12.75
C ARG A 236 22.40 27.41 12.00
N LYS A 237 22.94 26.20 11.93
CA LYS A 237 22.41 25.03 11.23
C LYS A 237 22.37 23.82 12.14
N MET A 238 21.59 22.85 11.75
CA MET A 238 21.59 21.51 12.37
C MET A 238 22.52 20.59 11.60
N HIS A 239 23.19 19.69 12.29
CA HIS A 239 24.01 18.63 11.74
C HIS A 239 23.60 17.27 12.32
N VAL A 240 23.90 16.20 11.59
CA VAL A 240 23.70 14.83 12.05
C VAL A 240 24.98 14.31 12.70
N ASP A 241 24.90 13.96 13.97
CA ASP A 241 25.94 13.14 14.62
C ASP A 241 25.65 11.66 14.28
N THR A 242 26.41 11.15 13.32
CA THR A 242 26.24 9.78 12.82
C THR A 242 26.59 8.70 13.84
N LYS A 243 27.25 9.04 14.95
CA LYS A 243 27.54 8.09 16.04
C LYS A 243 26.30 7.85 16.91
N HIS A 244 25.48 8.86 17.10
CA HIS A 244 24.28 8.81 17.92
C HIS A 244 22.98 8.65 17.10
N CYS A 245 23.01 8.95 15.79
CA CYS A 245 21.85 8.76 14.92
C CYS A 245 21.60 7.26 14.68
N VAL A 246 20.44 6.78 15.12
CA VAL A 246 19.99 5.37 14.91
C VAL A 246 19.10 5.21 13.68
N GLY A 247 18.85 6.28 12.91
CA GLY A 247 18.05 6.20 11.69
C GLY A 247 16.54 6.04 11.90
N CYS A 248 15.98 6.33 13.06
CA CYS A 248 14.56 6.08 13.36
C CYS A 248 13.55 6.97 12.61
N GLY A 249 13.97 8.02 11.88
CA GLY A 249 13.11 8.86 11.05
C GLY A 249 12.23 9.89 11.76
N ARG A 250 12.14 9.94 13.08
CA ARG A 250 11.24 10.87 13.80
C ARG A 250 11.52 12.35 13.50
N CYS A 251 12.77 12.72 13.26
CA CYS A 251 13.14 14.09 12.88
C CYS A 251 12.55 14.56 11.55
N LEU A 252 12.21 13.63 10.66
CA LEU A 252 11.61 13.93 9.35
C LEU A 252 10.28 14.67 9.50
N GLY A 253 9.38 14.16 10.36
CA GLY A 253 8.10 14.80 10.68
C GLY A 253 8.24 16.13 11.45
N ALA A 254 9.34 16.32 12.18
CA ALA A 254 9.60 17.55 12.91
C ALA A 254 10.05 18.72 12.01
N CYS A 255 10.56 18.45 10.82
CA CYS A 255 11.09 19.46 9.91
C CYS A 255 9.99 20.07 9.03
N ASN A 256 9.70 21.37 9.23
CA ASN A 256 8.74 22.10 8.39
C ASN A 256 9.38 22.71 7.13
N PHE A 257 10.69 22.50 6.91
CA PHE A 257 11.45 23.16 5.84
C PHE A 257 12.02 22.15 4.84
N ASP A 258 11.62 20.88 4.94
CA ASP A 258 12.08 19.76 4.10
C ASP A 258 13.63 19.69 4.01
N ALA A 259 14.29 20.03 5.12
CA ALA A 259 15.75 20.02 5.21
C ALA A 259 16.31 18.68 5.70
N ILE A 260 15.47 17.71 6.09
CA ILE A 260 15.90 16.39 6.57
C ILE A 260 15.47 15.36 5.53
N ASP A 261 16.41 14.53 5.15
CA ASP A 261 16.20 13.45 4.19
C ASP A 261 16.92 12.17 4.62
N PHE A 262 16.62 11.08 3.95
CA PHE A 262 17.24 9.76 4.10
C PHE A 262 17.50 9.22 2.72
N ALA A 263 18.66 8.59 2.53
CA ALA A 263 18.93 7.85 1.30
C ALA A 263 17.88 6.73 1.12
N GLN A 264 17.37 6.58 -0.09
CA GLN A 264 16.55 5.41 -0.46
C GLN A 264 17.50 4.28 -0.86
N ASP A 265 18.18 3.72 0.13
CA ASP A 265 19.28 2.77 -0.02
C ASP A 265 18.87 1.33 0.30
N GLN A 266 17.58 1.10 0.57
CA GLN A 266 17.07 -0.24 0.83
C GLN A 266 16.96 -1.01 -0.49
N ALA A 267 17.50 -2.25 -0.52
CA ALA A 267 17.31 -3.14 -1.66
C ALA A 267 15.82 -3.36 -1.95
N VAL A 268 15.43 -3.41 -3.22
CA VAL A 268 14.02 -3.54 -3.64
C VAL A 268 13.36 -4.77 -3.03
N SER A 269 14.07 -5.90 -2.94
CA SER A 269 13.57 -7.12 -2.29
C SER A 269 13.26 -6.93 -0.81
N VAL A 270 14.11 -6.19 -0.08
CA VAL A 270 13.88 -5.91 1.35
C VAL A 270 12.74 -4.90 1.54
N LEU A 271 12.64 -3.88 0.68
CA LEU A 271 11.49 -2.97 0.65
C LEU A 271 10.18 -3.75 0.47
N ASN A 272 10.13 -4.66 -0.51
CA ASN A 272 8.97 -5.50 -0.78
C ASN A 272 8.63 -6.41 0.41
N ALA A 273 9.62 -7.02 1.05
CA ALA A 273 9.44 -7.84 2.24
C ALA A 273 8.87 -7.02 3.41
N LYS A 274 9.47 -5.85 3.70
CA LYS A 274 8.98 -4.95 4.75
C LYS A 274 7.55 -4.46 4.50
N MET A 275 7.15 -4.21 3.25
CA MET A 275 5.75 -3.87 2.94
C MET A 275 4.78 -4.99 3.34
N ALA A 276 5.13 -6.26 3.11
CA ALA A 276 4.32 -7.39 3.55
C ALA A 276 4.26 -7.48 5.09
N GLU A 277 5.38 -7.24 5.78
CA GLU A 277 5.46 -7.21 7.24
C GLU A 277 4.62 -6.06 7.85
N TYR A 278 4.68 -4.87 7.27
CA TYR A 278 3.83 -3.75 7.66
C TYR A 278 2.35 -4.02 7.38
N THR A 279 2.04 -4.72 6.27
CA THR A 279 0.66 -5.16 6.00
C THR A 279 0.17 -6.11 7.09
N LYS A 280 1.00 -7.09 7.48
CA LYS A 280 0.69 -8.03 8.56
C LYS A 280 0.40 -7.29 9.88
N ALA A 281 1.24 -6.33 10.25
CA ALA A 281 1.02 -5.50 11.44
C ALA A 281 -0.33 -4.76 11.43
N VAL A 282 -0.82 -4.37 10.25
CA VAL A 282 -2.11 -3.68 10.13
C VAL A 282 -3.29 -4.65 10.25
N VAL A 283 -3.20 -5.86 9.68
CA VAL A 283 -4.37 -6.74 9.52
C VAL A 283 -4.46 -7.87 10.56
N ASP A 284 -3.34 -8.25 11.18
CA ASP A 284 -3.34 -9.33 12.17
C ASP A 284 -4.24 -9.02 13.37
N GLY A 285 -5.01 -10.02 13.78
CA GLY A 285 -5.82 -9.95 15.00
C GLY A 285 -7.09 -9.11 14.89
N ARG A 286 -7.45 -8.59 13.70
CA ARG A 286 -8.69 -7.86 13.48
C ARG A 286 -9.40 -8.19 12.18
N GLU A 287 -10.69 -7.90 12.12
CA GLU A 287 -11.47 -8.07 10.89
C GLU A 287 -10.98 -7.12 9.80
N SER A 288 -10.64 -7.67 8.64
CA SER A 288 -10.22 -6.89 7.49
C SER A 288 -10.83 -7.40 6.19
N PHE A 289 -10.93 -6.50 5.20
CA PHE A 289 -11.46 -6.81 3.88
C PHE A 289 -10.74 -6.01 2.80
N HIS A 290 -10.44 -6.63 1.67
CA HIS A 290 -9.60 -6.04 0.64
C HIS A 290 -10.31 -6.00 -0.71
N ILE A 291 -10.26 -4.84 -1.36
CA ILE A 291 -10.85 -4.59 -2.68
C ILE A 291 -9.76 -3.97 -3.55
N SER A 292 -9.55 -4.51 -4.75
CA SER A 292 -8.63 -3.97 -5.75
C SER A 292 -9.36 -3.74 -7.08
N LEU A 293 -9.13 -2.58 -7.68
CA LEU A 293 -9.65 -2.23 -9.00
C LEU A 293 -8.47 -2.10 -9.97
N ILE A 294 -8.53 -2.85 -11.06
CA ILE A 294 -7.58 -2.77 -12.18
C ILE A 294 -8.21 -1.89 -13.25
N VAL A 295 -7.98 -0.61 -13.14
CA VAL A 295 -8.54 0.46 -13.98
C VAL A 295 -7.49 1.56 -14.12
N ASP A 296 -7.41 2.22 -15.28
CA ASP A 296 -6.44 3.31 -15.52
C ASP A 296 -5.00 2.92 -15.11
N VAL A 297 -4.52 1.73 -15.49
CA VAL A 297 -3.27 1.12 -15.01
C VAL A 297 -2.05 1.91 -15.51
N SER A 298 -1.71 3.00 -14.79
CA SER A 298 -0.51 3.79 -15.03
C SER A 298 0.76 2.96 -14.80
N PRO A 299 1.86 3.19 -15.55
CA PRO A 299 3.16 2.57 -15.27
C PRO A 299 3.78 3.03 -13.95
N TYR A 300 3.34 4.19 -13.44
CA TYR A 300 3.87 4.84 -12.23
C TYR A 300 2.87 4.82 -11.08
N CYS A 301 3.41 5.03 -9.87
CA CYS A 301 2.59 5.13 -8.65
C CYS A 301 1.73 6.40 -8.65
N ASP A 302 0.50 6.32 -8.10
CA ASP A 302 -0.35 7.50 -7.85
C ASP A 302 0.31 8.54 -6.90
N CYS A 303 1.47 8.22 -6.37
CA CYS A 303 2.26 9.12 -5.53
C CYS A 303 3.09 10.14 -6.33
N HIS A 304 3.09 10.06 -7.65
CA HIS A 304 3.64 11.04 -8.58
C HIS A 304 2.54 11.97 -9.10
N ALA A 305 2.86 13.23 -9.30
CA ALA A 305 1.95 14.21 -9.91
C ALA A 305 1.65 13.88 -11.38
N GLU A 306 2.68 13.42 -12.08
CA GLU A 306 2.59 12.92 -13.45
C GLU A 306 2.06 11.47 -13.46
N ASN A 307 1.26 11.19 -14.44
CA ASN A 307 0.90 9.84 -14.84
C ASN A 307 1.00 9.74 -16.37
N ASP A 308 1.26 8.55 -16.87
CA ASP A 308 1.32 8.28 -18.30
C ASP A 308 0.06 7.54 -18.74
N ALA A 309 -0.04 7.28 -20.05
CA ALA A 309 -1.10 6.44 -20.61
C ALA A 309 -1.12 5.06 -19.94
N PRO A 310 -2.31 4.48 -19.71
CA PRO A 310 -2.41 3.15 -19.14
C PRO A 310 -1.63 2.12 -19.96
N ILE A 311 -0.88 1.25 -19.28
CA ILE A 311 -0.12 0.17 -19.90
C ILE A 311 -0.97 -1.04 -20.26
N LEU A 312 -2.14 -1.19 -19.62
CA LEU A 312 -3.10 -2.28 -19.79
C LEU A 312 -4.51 -1.70 -19.88
N PRO A 313 -5.46 -2.40 -20.53
CA PRO A 313 -6.87 -2.03 -20.51
C PRO A 313 -7.47 -2.19 -19.10
N ASP A 314 -8.61 -1.54 -18.86
CA ASP A 314 -9.42 -1.79 -17.68
C ASP A 314 -9.88 -3.24 -17.62
N ILE A 315 -9.56 -3.96 -16.53
CA ILE A 315 -9.84 -5.39 -16.41
C ILE A 315 -11.09 -5.64 -15.57
N GLY A 316 -11.12 -5.11 -14.33
CA GLY A 316 -12.23 -5.36 -13.43
C GLY A 316 -11.93 -5.04 -11.97
N MET A 317 -12.84 -5.53 -11.13
CA MET A 317 -12.81 -5.36 -9.68
C MET A 317 -12.65 -6.72 -9.02
N PHE A 318 -11.78 -6.78 -8.03
CA PHE A 318 -11.45 -7.98 -7.26
C PHE A 318 -11.70 -7.73 -5.78
N ALA A 319 -12.10 -8.77 -5.03
CA ALA A 319 -12.28 -8.69 -3.58
C ALA A 319 -11.93 -10.01 -2.89
N SER A 320 -11.27 -9.91 -1.73
CA SER A 320 -10.88 -11.06 -0.90
C SER A 320 -10.69 -10.63 0.56
N LYS A 321 -10.73 -11.60 1.48
CA LYS A 321 -10.24 -11.43 2.86
C LYS A 321 -8.72 -11.63 2.98
N ASP A 322 -8.07 -12.17 1.95
CA ASP A 322 -6.64 -12.45 1.89
C ASP A 322 -5.96 -11.48 0.92
N PRO A 323 -5.10 -10.56 1.41
CA PRO A 323 -4.45 -9.56 0.57
C PRO A 323 -3.37 -10.15 -0.36
N VAL A 324 -2.74 -11.28 0.01
CA VAL A 324 -1.74 -11.97 -0.82
C VAL A 324 -2.41 -12.64 -2.01
N ALA A 325 -3.49 -13.39 -1.76
CA ALA A 325 -4.30 -14.02 -2.82
C ALA A 325 -4.90 -12.98 -3.76
N LEU A 326 -5.37 -11.85 -3.21
CA LEU A 326 -5.92 -10.75 -3.98
C LEU A 326 -4.90 -10.16 -4.94
N ASP A 327 -3.71 -9.83 -4.45
CA ASP A 327 -2.64 -9.23 -5.28
C ASP A 327 -2.10 -10.23 -6.29
N GLN A 328 -1.99 -11.53 -5.94
CA GLN A 328 -1.61 -12.57 -6.90
C GLN A 328 -2.65 -12.67 -8.03
N ALA A 329 -3.94 -12.70 -7.72
CA ALA A 329 -5.00 -12.79 -8.73
C ALA A 329 -5.04 -11.54 -9.63
N CYS A 330 -4.79 -10.35 -9.06
CA CYS A 330 -4.69 -9.11 -9.84
C CYS A 330 -3.46 -9.11 -10.76
N ALA A 331 -2.30 -9.57 -10.25
CA ALA A 331 -1.08 -9.69 -11.07
C ALA A 331 -1.27 -10.67 -12.23
N ASP A 332 -1.84 -11.86 -11.97
CA ASP A 332 -2.13 -12.86 -13.00
C ASP A 332 -3.08 -12.32 -14.08
N ALA A 333 -4.10 -11.56 -13.67
CA ALA A 333 -5.03 -10.93 -14.62
C ALA A 333 -4.35 -9.86 -15.47
N CYS A 334 -3.44 -9.06 -14.89
CA CYS A 334 -2.64 -8.08 -15.63
C CYS A 334 -1.69 -8.75 -16.62
N LEU A 335 -0.98 -9.81 -16.20
CA LEU A 335 -0.05 -10.53 -17.06
C LEU A 335 -0.75 -11.26 -18.23
N ALA A 336 -2.03 -11.62 -18.07
CA ALA A 336 -2.85 -12.24 -19.11
C ALA A 336 -3.50 -11.22 -20.06
N ALA A 337 -3.46 -9.92 -19.74
CA ALA A 337 -4.06 -8.87 -20.55
C ALA A 337 -3.16 -8.46 -21.72
N GLU A 338 -3.78 -8.02 -22.84
CA GLU A 338 -3.02 -7.47 -23.98
C GLU A 338 -2.45 -6.09 -23.62
N PRO A 339 -1.15 -5.82 -23.85
CA PRO A 339 -0.55 -4.52 -23.62
C PRO A 339 -1.16 -3.41 -24.47
N MET A 340 -1.31 -2.23 -23.90
CA MET A 340 -1.74 -1.05 -24.65
C MET A 340 -0.62 -0.59 -25.59
N PRO A 341 -0.86 -0.48 -26.91
CA PRO A 341 0.20 -0.21 -27.89
C PRO A 341 0.80 1.19 -27.77
N ASN A 342 0.03 2.19 -27.32
CA ASN A 342 0.48 3.57 -27.13
C ASN A 342 0.72 3.83 -25.63
N SER A 343 1.69 3.14 -25.07
CA SER A 343 2.09 3.23 -23.66
C SER A 343 3.58 2.92 -23.54
N VAL A 344 4.18 3.22 -22.39
CA VAL A 344 5.59 2.89 -22.14
C VAL A 344 5.85 1.38 -22.29
N LEU A 345 4.92 0.53 -21.89
CA LEU A 345 5.00 -0.92 -22.10
C LEU A 345 5.00 -1.27 -23.60
N GLY A 346 4.08 -0.68 -24.37
CA GLY A 346 4.00 -0.89 -25.81
C GLY A 346 5.25 -0.37 -26.55
N ASP A 347 5.84 0.72 -26.09
CA ASP A 347 7.09 1.29 -26.65
C ASP A 347 8.27 0.33 -26.39
N HIS A 348 8.50 -0.08 -25.14
CA HIS A 348 9.57 -1.00 -24.80
C HIS A 348 9.46 -2.34 -25.56
N LEU A 349 8.26 -2.90 -25.70
CA LEU A 349 8.05 -4.16 -26.44
C LEU A 349 8.37 -4.05 -27.93
N ARG A 350 8.44 -2.84 -28.50
CA ARG A 350 8.81 -2.56 -29.90
C ARG A 350 10.27 -2.18 -30.10
N GLU A 351 11.00 -1.85 -29.03
CA GLU A 351 12.41 -1.47 -29.11
C GLU A 351 13.27 -2.65 -29.58
N GLU A 352 14.12 -2.42 -30.59
CA GLU A 352 15.06 -3.43 -31.06
C GLU A 352 16.12 -3.73 -29.98
N GLY A 353 16.25 -5.00 -29.60
CA GLY A 353 17.18 -5.44 -28.55
C GLY A 353 16.64 -5.30 -27.13
N PHE A 354 15.42 -4.86 -26.92
CA PHE A 354 14.79 -4.87 -25.59
C PHE A 354 14.66 -6.30 -25.06
N HIS A 355 15.03 -6.50 -23.82
CA HIS A 355 14.91 -7.80 -23.17
C HIS A 355 13.47 -8.03 -22.67
N ASN A 356 12.66 -8.76 -23.45
CA ASN A 356 11.30 -9.12 -23.08
C ASN A 356 11.29 -10.19 -21.99
N HIS A 357 10.83 -9.84 -20.80
CA HIS A 357 10.74 -10.73 -19.64
C HIS A 357 9.47 -11.59 -19.64
N HIS A 358 8.56 -11.45 -20.61
CA HIS A 358 7.21 -12.01 -20.58
C HIS A 358 6.42 -11.59 -19.32
N ASP A 359 6.76 -10.44 -18.76
CA ASP A 359 6.24 -9.86 -17.54
C ASP A 359 5.99 -8.37 -17.78
N HIS A 360 4.74 -7.98 -17.82
CA HIS A 360 4.33 -6.61 -18.15
C HIS A 360 4.89 -5.58 -17.16
N PHE A 361 5.03 -5.94 -15.90
CA PHE A 361 5.56 -5.03 -14.87
C PHE A 361 7.06 -4.79 -15.08
N LYS A 362 7.82 -5.86 -15.31
CA LYS A 362 9.27 -5.77 -15.63
C LYS A 362 9.52 -5.13 -17.00
N ASN A 363 8.65 -5.39 -17.98
CA ASN A 363 8.77 -4.76 -19.29
C ASN A 363 8.46 -3.26 -19.22
N ALA A 364 7.53 -2.82 -18.37
CA ALA A 364 7.27 -1.40 -18.13
C ALA A 364 8.39 -0.73 -17.30
N ASN A 365 8.86 -1.40 -16.26
CA ASN A 365 9.87 -0.93 -15.30
C ASN A 365 10.94 -2.01 -15.07
N PRO A 366 12.01 -2.10 -15.88
CA PRO A 366 12.95 -3.21 -15.88
C PRO A 366 13.68 -3.48 -14.56
N GLU A 367 13.92 -2.44 -13.76
CA GLU A 367 14.58 -2.54 -12.46
C GLU A 367 13.62 -2.95 -11.33
N SER A 368 12.33 -3.14 -11.63
CA SER A 368 11.32 -3.47 -10.64
C SER A 368 11.31 -4.96 -10.27
N GLU A 369 10.78 -5.23 -9.09
CA GLU A 369 10.54 -6.58 -8.58
C GLU A 369 9.19 -6.62 -7.87
N TRP A 370 8.33 -7.60 -8.15
CA TRP A 370 7.01 -7.67 -7.52
C TRP A 370 6.73 -8.97 -6.77
N GLU A 371 7.39 -10.07 -7.15
CA GLU A 371 7.09 -11.38 -6.58
C GLU A 371 7.45 -11.47 -5.10
N THR A 372 8.50 -10.79 -4.67
CA THR A 372 9.01 -10.86 -3.29
C THR A 372 7.94 -10.45 -2.27
N GLN A 373 7.13 -9.42 -2.52
CA GLN A 373 6.08 -9.04 -1.58
C GLN A 373 5.05 -10.15 -1.35
N LEU A 374 4.74 -10.94 -2.39
CA LEU A 374 3.80 -12.07 -2.32
C LEU A 374 4.44 -13.30 -1.67
N ILE A 375 5.66 -13.66 -2.09
CA ILE A 375 6.42 -14.79 -1.54
C ILE A 375 6.68 -14.58 -0.06
N HIS A 376 7.14 -13.39 0.31
CA HIS A 376 7.41 -13.06 1.70
C HIS A 376 6.11 -13.01 2.52
N GLY A 377 5.04 -12.40 1.97
CA GLY A 377 3.72 -12.38 2.61
C GLY A 377 3.19 -13.77 2.94
N GLU A 378 3.32 -14.72 2.01
CA GLU A 378 2.95 -16.12 2.24
C GLU A 378 3.84 -16.76 3.32
N ARG A 379 5.15 -16.52 3.27
CA ARG A 379 6.13 -17.09 4.21
C ARG A 379 5.89 -16.64 5.66
N ILE A 380 5.51 -15.39 5.88
CA ILE A 380 5.21 -14.87 7.22
C ILE A 380 3.77 -15.12 7.68
N GLY A 381 2.97 -15.81 6.88
CA GLY A 381 1.58 -16.14 7.20
C GLY A 381 0.60 -14.98 7.09
N LEU A 382 0.89 -13.98 6.24
CA LEU A 382 -0.05 -12.90 5.92
C LEU A 382 -1.24 -13.40 5.08
N GLY A 383 -1.03 -14.40 4.22
CA GLY A 383 -2.01 -14.99 3.34
C GLY A 383 -1.39 -16.09 2.48
N THR A 384 -2.05 -16.48 1.39
CA THR A 384 -1.53 -17.48 0.45
C THR A 384 -1.59 -17.00 -1.00
N ARG A 385 -0.62 -17.38 -1.82
CA ARG A 385 -0.61 -17.16 -3.26
C ARG A 385 -1.55 -18.10 -4.02
N CYS A 386 -2.00 -19.19 -3.35
CA CYS A 386 -2.94 -20.13 -3.94
C CYS A 386 -4.37 -19.63 -3.78
N TYR A 387 -5.06 -19.37 -4.89
CA TYR A 387 -6.42 -18.85 -4.85
C TYR A 387 -7.40 -19.63 -5.76
N GLU A 388 -8.69 -19.47 -5.46
CA GLU A 388 -9.81 -19.85 -6.31
C GLU A 388 -10.49 -18.58 -6.81
N LEU A 389 -10.54 -18.38 -8.13
CA LEU A 389 -11.22 -17.22 -8.73
C LEU A 389 -12.72 -17.50 -8.86
N VAL A 390 -13.55 -16.72 -8.15
CA VAL A 390 -15.00 -16.81 -8.15
C VAL A 390 -15.59 -15.67 -8.98
N LEU A 391 -16.21 -16.01 -10.13
CA LEU A 391 -16.83 -15.02 -11.01
C LEU A 391 -18.16 -14.54 -10.42
N VAL A 392 -18.33 -13.24 -10.27
CA VAL A 392 -19.56 -12.57 -9.81
C VAL A 392 -20.22 -11.90 -11.01
N LYS A 393 -21.24 -12.57 -11.55
CA LYS A 393 -22.02 -12.11 -12.70
C LYS A 393 -23.12 -11.15 -12.29
#